data_7b2eae27f01d4f9f2cd29e4d1cc86b71
#
_entry.id   7b2eae27f01d4f9f2cd29e4d1cc86b71
#
_cell.length_a   1.000
_cell.length_b   1.000
_cell.length_c   1.000
_cell.angle_alpha   90.00
_cell.angle_beta   90.00
_cell.angle_gamma   90.00
#
_symmetry.space_group_name_H-M   'P 1'
#
loop_
_entity.id
_entity.type
_entity.pdbx_description
1 polymer ?
#
loop_
_entity_poly.entity_id
_entity_poly.type
_entity_poly.pdbx_seq_one_letter_code
_entity_poly.pdbx_strand_id
1 'polypeptide(L)'
;MALTKFNFNSFDVTTAASSALAFNSSANGFDTAAAGSMTLIKTTTASGVGNVDLTHGSNDVVLDGTYDTYLFKLINIHVASQAEFAVNFSTDGQSSAAAKTTTTFNCYHQENGASTEFEQVNADDLANATGDQQITAIDMGTQDDSGMCAELFLFSPASTTFMKHFIVKSQYFSHQSTPYSNNVFTAGYVNTTSAVNSVRFLTSTGNFDGTIKMYGITK
;
A
#
# COMPACT_ATOMS: atom_id res chain seq x y z
N MET A 1 56.26 -5.49 7.08
CA MET A 1 55.10 -6.22 7.60
C MET A 1 54.11 -6.40 6.48
N ALA A 2 53.89 -7.64 6.02
CA ALA A 2 52.93 -7.87 4.92
C ALA A 2 51.49 -7.64 5.43
N LEU A 3 50.76 -6.80 4.72
CA LEU A 3 49.32 -6.66 4.98
C LEU A 3 48.65 -8.00 4.71
N THR A 4 48.12 -8.62 5.77
CA THR A 4 47.32 -9.85 5.63
C THR A 4 46.04 -9.47 4.90
N LYS A 5 45.74 -10.14 3.79
CA LYS A 5 44.46 -9.93 3.08
C LYS A 5 43.33 -10.28 4.01
N PHE A 6 42.44 -9.29 4.26
CA PHE A 6 41.15 -9.57 4.86
C PHE A 6 40.39 -10.54 3.97
N ASN A 7 39.91 -11.63 4.54
CA ASN A 7 38.98 -12.53 3.90
C ASN A 7 37.66 -12.52 4.72
N PHE A 8 36.60 -13.08 4.15
CA PHE A 8 35.28 -13.11 4.80
C PHE A 8 35.33 -13.76 6.21
N ASN A 9 36.17 -14.77 6.40
CA ASN A 9 36.32 -15.45 7.68
C ASN A 9 37.11 -14.65 8.75
N SER A 10 37.61 -13.46 8.41
CA SER A 10 38.26 -12.55 9.36
C SER A 10 37.29 -11.67 10.12
N PHE A 11 36.00 -11.74 9.79
CA PHE A 11 34.94 -11.02 10.51
C PHE A 11 34.22 -12.01 11.43
N ASP A 12 34.34 -11.82 12.73
CA ASP A 12 33.54 -12.54 13.73
C ASP A 12 32.17 -11.86 13.84
N VAL A 13 31.34 -12.09 12.85
CA VAL A 13 29.98 -11.52 12.77
C VAL A 13 28.99 -12.66 12.63
N THR A 14 28.01 -12.72 13.51
CA THR A 14 26.85 -13.61 13.34
C THR A 14 26.05 -13.13 12.14
N THR A 15 26.10 -13.88 11.04
CA THR A 15 25.39 -13.51 9.83
C THR A 15 23.89 -13.65 10.01
N ALA A 16 23.13 -12.59 9.73
CA ALA A 16 21.69 -12.62 9.63
C ALA A 16 21.29 -12.27 8.19
N ALA A 17 20.34 -13.02 7.62
CA ALA A 17 19.87 -12.78 6.28
C ALA A 17 19.26 -11.37 6.17
N SER A 18 19.54 -10.68 5.07
CA SER A 18 19.04 -9.33 4.79
C SER A 18 19.47 -8.21 5.76
N SER A 19 20.49 -8.44 6.58
CA SER A 19 21.04 -7.41 7.47
C SER A 19 22.26 -6.75 6.84
N ALA A 20 22.38 -5.44 7.03
CA ALA A 20 23.58 -4.69 6.66
C ALA A 20 24.67 -4.86 7.72
N LEU A 21 25.93 -4.72 7.32
CA LEU A 21 27.08 -4.66 8.23
C LEU A 21 27.30 -3.22 8.66
N ALA A 22 27.37 -2.96 9.97
CA ALA A 22 27.64 -1.65 10.54
C ALA A 22 28.76 -1.73 11.58
N PHE A 23 29.35 -0.59 11.95
CA PHE A 23 30.21 -0.54 13.12
C PHE A 23 29.36 -0.75 14.38
N ASN A 24 29.89 -1.53 15.34
CA ASN A 24 29.24 -1.71 16.63
C ASN A 24 29.24 -0.40 17.45
N SER A 25 28.46 -0.36 18.52
CA SER A 25 28.29 0.83 19.37
C SER A 25 29.61 1.34 20.00
N SER A 26 30.63 0.49 20.08
CA SER A 26 31.96 0.82 20.64
C SER A 26 32.97 1.21 19.55
N ALA A 27 32.57 1.22 18.28
CA ALA A 27 33.39 1.53 17.11
C ALA A 27 34.70 0.71 16.98
N ASN A 28 34.74 -0.48 17.59
CA ASN A 28 35.91 -1.35 17.59
C ASN A 28 35.69 -2.67 16.83
N GLY A 29 34.58 -2.85 16.17
CA GLY A 29 34.21 -4.02 15.39
C GLY A 29 32.96 -3.80 14.57
N PHE A 30 32.46 -4.86 13.97
CA PHE A 30 31.25 -4.86 13.15
C PHE A 30 30.14 -5.65 13.85
N ASP A 31 28.92 -5.20 13.61
CA ASP A 31 27.69 -5.85 14.06
C ASP A 31 26.66 -5.81 12.90
N THR A 32 25.60 -6.57 13.01
CA THR A 32 24.50 -6.44 12.07
C THR A 32 23.75 -5.15 12.35
N ALA A 33 23.66 -4.28 11.33
CA ALA A 33 22.81 -3.10 11.44
C ALA A 33 21.35 -3.51 11.60
N ALA A 34 20.61 -2.79 12.41
CA ALA A 34 19.16 -2.87 12.38
C ALA A 34 18.67 -2.61 10.94
N ALA A 35 17.68 -3.35 10.48
CA ALA A 35 16.99 -3.03 9.26
C ALA A 35 16.56 -1.56 9.29
N GLY A 36 16.64 -0.85 8.16
CA GLY A 36 16.17 0.53 8.09
C GLY A 36 14.73 0.64 8.60
N SER A 37 14.32 1.84 9.00
CA SER A 37 12.97 2.09 9.55
C SER A 37 11.83 1.62 8.63
N MET A 38 12.11 1.33 7.36
CA MET A 38 11.15 0.81 6.37
C MET A 38 11.78 -0.34 5.61
N THR A 39 11.16 -1.52 5.68
CA THR A 39 11.61 -2.75 5.02
C THR A 39 10.67 -3.11 3.87
N LEU A 40 11.21 -3.27 2.65
CA LEU A 40 10.44 -3.81 1.53
C LEU A 40 10.14 -5.29 1.78
N ILE A 41 8.85 -5.63 1.87
CA ILE A 41 8.36 -7.01 2.04
C ILE A 41 8.12 -7.65 0.68
N LYS A 42 7.35 -6.97 -0.18
CA LYS A 42 6.92 -7.54 -1.46
C LYS A 42 6.85 -6.48 -2.55
N THR A 43 7.23 -6.86 -3.75
CA THR A 43 6.89 -6.15 -4.99
C THR A 43 6.02 -7.07 -5.83
N THR A 44 4.86 -6.58 -6.25
CA THR A 44 3.94 -7.28 -7.15
C THR A 44 3.74 -6.43 -8.39
N THR A 45 4.03 -7.00 -9.57
CA THR A 45 3.69 -6.39 -10.85
C THR A 45 2.34 -6.93 -11.30
N ALA A 46 1.36 -6.06 -11.40
CA ALA A 46 0.08 -6.35 -12.03
C ALA A 46 0.23 -6.25 -13.55
N SER A 47 -0.30 -7.20 -14.29
CA SER A 47 -0.29 -7.20 -15.76
C SER A 47 -1.58 -7.81 -16.26
N GLY A 48 -2.52 -6.97 -16.67
CA GLY A 48 -3.83 -7.37 -17.17
C GLY A 48 -4.67 -8.16 -16.17
N VAL A 49 -4.67 -7.75 -14.89
CA VAL A 49 -5.41 -8.45 -13.81
C VAL A 49 -6.51 -7.57 -13.22
N GLY A 50 -7.64 -8.19 -12.82
CA GLY A 50 -8.74 -7.46 -12.19
C GLY A 50 -8.50 -7.13 -10.72
N ASN A 51 -7.64 -7.88 -10.05
CA ASN A 51 -7.27 -7.66 -8.65
C ASN A 51 -5.88 -8.19 -8.33
N VAL A 52 -5.30 -7.69 -7.24
CA VAL A 52 -4.09 -8.19 -6.60
C VAL A 52 -4.38 -8.41 -5.12
N ASP A 53 -4.18 -9.65 -4.65
CA ASP A 53 -4.33 -10.04 -3.25
C ASP A 53 -2.97 -10.17 -2.59
N LEU A 54 -2.78 -9.44 -1.49
CA LEU A 54 -1.62 -9.53 -0.62
C LEU A 54 -2.06 -10.20 0.68
N THR A 55 -1.99 -11.54 0.70
CA THR A 55 -2.46 -12.39 1.80
C THR A 55 -1.26 -12.91 2.60
N HIS A 56 -1.30 -12.74 3.92
CA HIS A 56 -0.28 -13.24 4.85
C HIS A 56 0.02 -14.72 4.63
N GLY A 57 1.31 -15.05 4.59
CA GLY A 57 1.80 -16.43 4.37
C GLY A 57 1.74 -16.90 2.93
N SER A 58 1.25 -16.09 1.98
CA SER A 58 1.23 -16.40 0.56
C SER A 58 2.26 -15.58 -0.19
N ASN A 59 3.07 -16.22 -1.05
CA ASN A 59 4.04 -15.53 -1.93
C ASN A 59 4.93 -14.51 -1.22
N ASP A 60 5.49 -14.88 -0.06
CA ASP A 60 6.36 -14.02 0.77
C ASP A 60 5.69 -12.79 1.37
N VAL A 61 4.38 -12.70 1.36
CA VAL A 61 3.64 -11.63 2.02
C VAL A 61 3.66 -11.84 3.53
N VAL A 62 4.13 -10.84 4.26
CA VAL A 62 4.12 -10.80 5.73
C VAL A 62 3.17 -9.69 6.15
N LEU A 63 2.02 -10.05 6.71
CA LEU A 63 0.99 -9.15 7.23
C LEU A 63 0.53 -9.68 8.59
N ASP A 64 1.40 -9.51 9.58
CA ASP A 64 1.25 -10.03 10.94
C ASP A 64 1.70 -8.99 11.99
N GLY A 65 2.10 -9.43 13.17
CA GLY A 65 2.60 -8.55 14.26
C GLY A 65 4.07 -8.15 14.16
N THR A 66 4.79 -8.50 13.08
CA THR A 66 6.20 -8.14 12.89
C THR A 66 6.38 -6.62 12.81
N TYR A 67 5.44 -5.93 12.16
CA TYR A 67 5.42 -4.48 12.03
C TYR A 67 4.11 -3.92 12.58
N ASP A 68 4.18 -2.74 13.20
CA ASP A 68 2.97 -2.04 13.66
C ASP A 68 2.27 -1.27 12.55
N THR A 69 3.01 -0.93 11.48
CA THR A 69 2.48 -0.18 10.35
C THR A 69 2.96 -0.82 9.05
N TYR A 70 2.02 -1.00 8.13
CA TYR A 70 2.30 -1.45 6.77
C TYR A 70 1.97 -0.32 5.80
N LEU A 71 2.90 -0.09 4.86
CA LEU A 71 2.75 0.89 3.78
C LEU A 71 2.67 0.16 2.45
N PHE A 72 1.61 0.43 1.70
CA PHE A 72 1.46 -0.03 0.32
C PHE A 72 1.65 1.16 -0.60
N LYS A 73 2.58 1.06 -1.55
CA LYS A 73 2.79 2.04 -2.60
C LYS A 73 2.30 1.48 -3.92
N LEU A 74 1.35 2.18 -4.52
CA LEU A 74 0.83 1.88 -5.85
C LEU A 74 1.50 2.83 -6.83
N ILE A 75 2.10 2.30 -7.87
CA ILE A 75 2.94 3.06 -8.80
C ILE A 75 2.48 2.77 -10.22
N ASN A 76 2.11 3.82 -10.94
CA ASN A 76 1.68 3.76 -12.33
C ASN A 76 0.57 2.71 -12.53
N ILE A 77 -0.47 2.75 -11.68
CA ILE A 77 -1.65 1.92 -11.88
C ILE A 77 -2.42 2.48 -13.08
N HIS A 78 -2.55 1.67 -14.11
CA HIS A 78 -3.23 2.00 -15.34
C HIS A 78 -4.37 1.00 -15.58
N VAL A 79 -5.58 1.50 -15.84
CA VAL A 79 -6.77 0.69 -16.05
C VAL A 79 -7.03 0.46 -17.54
N ALA A 80 -7.36 -0.77 -17.91
CA ALA A 80 -7.67 -1.13 -19.30
C ALA A 80 -9.06 -0.65 -19.76
N SER A 81 -9.94 -0.32 -18.83
CA SER A 81 -11.27 0.24 -19.05
C SER A 81 -11.50 1.36 -18.05
N GLN A 82 -12.35 2.33 -18.40
CA GLN A 82 -12.80 3.36 -17.46
C GLN A 82 -13.33 2.69 -16.19
N ALA A 83 -12.69 2.96 -15.08
CA ALA A 83 -12.98 2.31 -13.81
C ALA A 83 -12.50 3.14 -12.63
N GLU A 84 -13.18 3.03 -11.52
CA GLU A 84 -12.67 3.41 -10.23
C GLU A 84 -11.71 2.34 -9.69
N PHE A 85 -10.78 2.75 -8.86
CA PHE A 85 -9.84 1.86 -8.20
C PHE A 85 -10.13 1.80 -6.69
N ALA A 86 -10.06 0.60 -6.14
CA ALA A 86 -10.51 0.35 -4.78
C ALA A 86 -9.54 -0.51 -3.97
N VAL A 87 -9.76 -0.51 -2.66
CA VAL A 87 -9.11 -1.41 -1.71
C VAL A 87 -10.14 -2.16 -0.87
N ASN A 88 -9.81 -3.40 -0.52
CA ASN A 88 -10.57 -4.18 0.44
C ASN A 88 -9.66 -4.89 1.44
N PHE A 89 -10.22 -5.22 2.61
CA PHE A 89 -9.53 -5.88 3.71
C PHE A 89 -10.29 -7.13 4.10
N SER A 90 -9.55 -8.16 4.55
CA SER A 90 -10.14 -9.43 4.95
C SER A 90 -9.42 -10.03 6.15
N THR A 91 -10.14 -10.85 6.91
CA THR A 91 -9.63 -11.65 8.03
C THR A 91 -9.50 -13.13 7.67
N ASP A 92 -9.92 -13.52 6.47
CA ASP A 92 -10.02 -14.91 6.01
C ASP A 92 -9.41 -15.14 4.61
N GLY A 93 -8.42 -14.31 4.23
CA GLY A 93 -7.68 -14.46 2.98
C GLY A 93 -8.47 -14.08 1.73
N GLN A 94 -9.39 -13.11 1.83
CA GLN A 94 -10.29 -12.63 0.77
C GLN A 94 -11.46 -13.56 0.43
N SER A 95 -11.78 -14.52 1.30
CA SER A 95 -13.04 -15.29 1.16
C SER A 95 -14.24 -14.40 1.44
N SER A 96 -14.09 -13.44 2.35
CA SER A 96 -15.08 -12.40 2.63
C SER A 96 -14.41 -11.06 2.93
N ALA A 97 -15.09 -9.98 2.56
CA ALA A 97 -14.66 -8.63 2.86
C ALA A 97 -15.06 -8.23 4.28
N ALA A 98 -14.14 -7.63 5.04
CA ALA A 98 -14.43 -7.08 6.35
C ALA A 98 -15.20 -5.75 6.24
N ALA A 99 -16.13 -5.52 7.15
CA ALA A 99 -16.87 -4.25 7.22
C ALA A 99 -15.95 -3.07 7.56
N LYS A 100 -16.21 -1.92 6.96
CA LYS A 100 -15.43 -0.68 7.10
C LYS A 100 -16.34 0.50 7.38
N THR A 101 -15.83 1.48 8.10
CA THR A 101 -16.42 2.83 8.20
C THR A 101 -15.36 3.82 7.76
N THR A 102 -15.69 4.67 6.81
CA THR A 102 -14.72 5.54 6.12
C THR A 102 -15.26 6.94 5.89
N THR A 103 -14.35 7.84 5.59
CA THR A 103 -14.65 9.18 5.07
C THR A 103 -13.68 9.51 3.95
N THR A 104 -14.20 10.09 2.88
CA THR A 104 -13.46 10.40 1.66
C THR A 104 -13.66 11.85 1.26
N PHE A 105 -12.59 12.54 0.89
CA PHE A 105 -12.68 13.84 0.25
C PHE A 105 -11.75 13.91 -0.96
N ASN A 106 -12.15 14.72 -1.93
CA ASN A 106 -11.46 14.93 -3.19
C ASN A 106 -11.09 16.40 -3.37
N CYS A 107 -9.90 16.64 -3.91
CA CYS A 107 -9.49 17.94 -4.40
C CYS A 107 -9.05 17.79 -5.85
N TYR A 108 -9.66 18.55 -6.76
CA TYR A 108 -9.31 18.45 -8.18
C TYR A 108 -9.08 19.80 -8.84
N HIS A 109 -8.33 19.77 -9.93
CA HIS A 109 -8.09 20.88 -10.82
C HIS A 109 -8.16 20.39 -12.28
N GLN A 110 -9.00 21.06 -13.06
CA GLN A 110 -9.16 20.75 -14.48
C GLN A 110 -7.98 21.32 -15.29
N GLU A 111 -7.47 20.58 -16.27
CA GLU A 111 -6.30 20.97 -17.06
C GLU A 111 -6.44 22.32 -17.79
N ASN A 112 -7.65 22.67 -18.22
CA ASN A 112 -7.92 23.97 -18.88
C ASN A 112 -8.12 25.14 -17.90
N GLY A 113 -8.04 24.87 -16.58
CA GLY A 113 -8.25 25.87 -15.54
C GLY A 113 -9.70 26.30 -15.31
N ALA A 114 -10.68 25.65 -15.98
CA ALA A 114 -12.07 26.06 -15.88
C ALA A 114 -12.75 25.65 -14.58
N SER A 115 -12.26 24.61 -13.90
CA SER A 115 -12.86 24.10 -12.66
C SER A 115 -11.79 23.66 -11.66
N THR A 116 -12.03 23.97 -10.41
CA THR A 116 -11.29 23.48 -9.26
C THR A 116 -12.23 23.37 -8.09
N GLU A 117 -12.14 22.31 -7.29
CA GLU A 117 -13.02 22.09 -6.16
C GLU A 117 -12.34 21.26 -5.08
N PHE A 118 -12.78 21.44 -3.85
CA PHE A 118 -12.54 20.57 -2.71
C PHE A 118 -13.90 20.13 -2.16
N GLU A 119 -14.15 18.82 -2.15
CA GLU A 119 -15.46 18.28 -1.78
C GLU A 119 -15.34 17.00 -0.94
N GLN A 120 -16.35 16.76 -0.11
CA GLN A 120 -16.56 15.45 0.49
C GLN A 120 -17.28 14.53 -0.50
N VAL A 121 -16.76 13.32 -0.70
CA VAL A 121 -17.32 12.33 -1.63
C VAL A 121 -18.18 11.34 -0.84
N ASN A 122 -19.39 11.76 -0.44
CA ASN A 122 -20.28 10.94 0.38
C ASN A 122 -20.66 9.59 -0.25
N ALA A 123 -20.61 9.49 -1.58
CA ALA A 123 -20.93 8.26 -2.30
C ALA A 123 -19.90 7.14 -2.04
N ASP A 124 -18.67 7.53 -1.72
CA ASP A 124 -17.56 6.61 -1.44
C ASP A 124 -17.41 6.31 0.05
N ASP A 125 -18.16 6.99 0.91
CA ASP A 125 -18.13 6.75 2.35
C ASP A 125 -18.85 5.44 2.67
N LEU A 126 -18.18 4.56 3.39
CA LEU A 126 -18.75 3.32 3.87
C LEU A 126 -19.22 3.50 5.33
N ALA A 127 -20.41 3.03 5.63
CA ALA A 127 -21.00 3.06 6.97
C ALA A 127 -21.17 1.63 7.50
N ASN A 128 -20.12 1.08 8.11
CA ASN A 128 -20.06 -0.32 8.58
C ASN A 128 -20.45 -1.33 7.47
N ALA A 129 -19.91 -1.14 6.28
CA ALA A 129 -20.26 -1.90 5.10
C ALA A 129 -19.07 -2.73 4.59
N THR A 130 -19.37 -3.85 3.92
CA THR A 130 -18.38 -4.77 3.35
C THR A 130 -17.98 -4.42 1.92
N GLY A 131 -18.58 -3.39 1.31
CA GLY A 131 -18.25 -2.92 -0.04
C GLY A 131 -16.77 -2.58 -0.21
N ASP A 132 -16.32 -2.54 -1.45
CA ASP A 132 -14.95 -2.10 -1.78
C ASP A 132 -14.83 -0.60 -1.49
N GLN A 133 -13.72 -0.20 -0.86
CA GLN A 133 -13.45 1.20 -0.59
C GLN A 133 -12.82 1.84 -1.81
N GLN A 134 -13.56 2.73 -2.47
CA GLN A 134 -13.00 3.52 -3.56
C GLN A 134 -11.88 4.42 -3.05
N ILE A 135 -10.78 4.46 -3.78
CA ILE A 135 -9.64 5.35 -3.54
C ILE A 135 -9.39 6.30 -4.71
N THR A 136 -10.31 6.27 -5.68
CA THR A 136 -10.52 7.29 -6.73
C THR A 136 -11.98 7.73 -6.64
N ALA A 137 -12.24 9.03 -6.79
CA ALA A 137 -13.58 9.61 -6.64
C ALA A 137 -14.42 9.57 -7.93
N ILE A 138 -13.77 9.33 -9.05
CA ILE A 138 -14.37 9.14 -10.38
C ILE A 138 -13.49 8.20 -11.20
N ASP A 139 -14.00 7.74 -12.33
CA ASP A 139 -13.28 6.86 -13.23
C ASP A 139 -11.92 7.42 -13.64
N MET A 140 -10.93 6.55 -13.61
CA MET A 140 -9.59 6.80 -14.15
C MET A 140 -9.63 6.82 -15.69
N GLY A 141 -8.73 7.59 -16.29
CA GLY A 141 -8.52 7.62 -17.73
C GLY A 141 -7.88 6.33 -18.25
N THR A 142 -8.11 6.04 -19.53
CA THR A 142 -7.56 4.86 -20.23
C THR A 142 -6.55 5.25 -21.31
N GLN A 143 -6.12 6.52 -21.35
CA GLN A 143 -5.08 6.97 -22.26
C GLN A 143 -3.75 6.31 -21.87
N ASP A 144 -2.90 6.01 -22.84
CA ASP A 144 -1.63 5.29 -22.63
C ASP A 144 -0.69 5.98 -21.62
N ASP A 145 -0.84 7.28 -21.42
CA ASP A 145 -0.07 8.10 -20.48
C ASP A 145 -0.81 8.39 -19.17
N SER A 146 -2.06 7.94 -19.03
CA SER A 146 -2.83 8.10 -17.80
C SER A 146 -2.42 7.09 -16.74
N GLY A 147 -2.60 7.44 -15.48
CA GLY A 147 -2.29 6.53 -14.40
C GLY A 147 -2.59 7.11 -13.03
N MET A 148 -2.45 6.25 -12.03
CA MET A 148 -2.58 6.59 -10.62
C MET A 148 -1.32 6.20 -9.85
N CYS A 149 -0.93 7.05 -8.90
CA CYS A 149 -0.04 6.68 -7.82
C CYS A 149 -0.75 6.89 -6.49
N ALA A 150 -0.55 5.95 -5.55
CA ALA A 150 -1.19 6.04 -4.24
C ALA A 150 -0.29 5.49 -3.12
N GLU A 151 -0.59 5.91 -1.90
CA GLU A 151 -0.04 5.36 -0.67
C GLU A 151 -1.17 4.98 0.27
N LEU A 152 -1.10 3.75 0.82
CA LEU A 152 -2.00 3.27 1.85
C LEU A 152 -1.19 2.88 3.08
N PHE A 153 -1.54 3.47 4.22
CA PHE A 153 -1.05 3.05 5.54
C PHE A 153 -2.11 2.22 6.23
N LEU A 154 -1.72 1.03 6.70
CA LEU A 154 -2.54 0.14 7.52
C LEU A 154 -1.86 -0.04 8.87
N PHE A 155 -2.56 0.31 9.96
CA PHE A 155 -2.01 0.33 11.30
C PHE A 155 -2.43 -0.92 12.08
N SER A 156 -1.46 -1.57 12.71
CA SER A 156 -1.62 -2.72 13.61
C SER A 156 -2.59 -3.80 13.08
N PRO A 157 -2.42 -4.30 11.84
CA PRO A 157 -3.38 -5.25 11.24
C PRO A 157 -3.53 -6.53 12.06
N ALA A 158 -2.49 -6.98 12.73
CA ALA A 158 -2.52 -8.19 13.56
C ALA A 158 -3.14 -7.99 14.96
N SER A 159 -3.51 -6.77 15.33
CA SER A 159 -4.14 -6.53 16.64
C SER A 159 -5.42 -7.34 16.79
N THR A 160 -5.58 -8.00 17.92
CA THR A 160 -6.82 -8.67 18.33
C THR A 160 -7.61 -7.88 19.37
N THR A 161 -7.14 -6.66 19.68
CA THR A 161 -7.74 -5.76 20.67
C THR A 161 -8.40 -4.55 20.03
N PHE A 162 -7.75 -3.95 19.04
CA PHE A 162 -8.18 -2.70 18.41
C PHE A 162 -8.69 -2.92 16.99
N MET A 163 -9.56 -2.03 16.54
CA MET A 163 -9.92 -1.89 15.12
C MET A 163 -8.69 -1.46 14.31
N LYS A 164 -8.66 -1.79 13.02
CA LYS A 164 -7.52 -1.51 12.15
C LYS A 164 -7.78 -0.22 11.40
N HIS A 165 -7.10 0.85 11.81
CA HIS A 165 -7.17 2.11 11.10
C HIS A 165 -6.35 2.07 9.82
N PHE A 166 -6.79 2.80 8.81
CA PHE A 166 -6.05 3.00 7.58
C PHE A 166 -6.23 4.41 7.03
N ILE A 167 -5.26 4.85 6.26
CA ILE A 167 -5.25 6.13 5.56
C ILE A 167 -4.76 5.87 4.15
N VAL A 168 -5.45 6.40 3.15
CA VAL A 168 -5.08 6.34 1.74
C VAL A 168 -4.98 7.74 1.18
N LYS A 169 -3.97 7.98 0.37
CA LYS A 169 -3.85 9.16 -0.47
C LYS A 169 -3.53 8.71 -1.88
N SER A 170 -4.36 9.10 -2.85
CA SER A 170 -4.15 8.83 -4.25
C SER A 170 -4.07 10.11 -5.08
N GLN A 171 -3.32 10.04 -6.16
CA GLN A 171 -3.24 11.06 -7.20
C GLN A 171 -3.41 10.38 -8.53
N TYR A 172 -4.36 10.84 -9.35
CA TYR A 172 -4.64 10.21 -10.63
C TYR A 172 -5.18 11.20 -11.67
N PHE A 173 -5.12 10.75 -12.90
CA PHE A 173 -5.68 11.39 -14.08
C PHE A 173 -7.09 10.82 -14.33
N SER A 174 -8.11 11.66 -14.34
CA SER A 174 -9.49 11.21 -14.51
C SER A 174 -9.91 11.04 -15.96
N HIS A 175 -10.91 10.18 -16.16
CA HIS A 175 -11.57 10.05 -17.46
C HIS A 175 -12.64 11.12 -17.62
N GLN A 176 -12.28 12.24 -18.26
CA GLN A 176 -13.21 13.33 -18.59
C GLN A 176 -12.85 13.89 -19.98
N SER A 177 -13.79 14.55 -20.64
CA SER A 177 -13.56 15.24 -21.93
C SER A 177 -12.45 16.30 -21.81
N THR A 178 -12.31 16.94 -20.66
CA THR A 178 -11.15 17.69 -20.24
C THR A 178 -10.67 17.07 -18.94
N PRO A 179 -9.46 16.51 -18.90
CA PRO A 179 -9.00 15.76 -17.74
C PRO A 179 -8.84 16.62 -16.50
N TYR A 180 -8.90 15.93 -15.36
CA TYR A 180 -8.62 16.52 -14.05
C TYR A 180 -7.41 15.86 -13.41
N SER A 181 -6.60 16.66 -12.76
CA SER A 181 -5.70 16.19 -11.71
C SER A 181 -6.52 16.01 -10.43
N ASN A 182 -6.70 14.76 -9.97
CA ASN A 182 -7.47 14.44 -8.77
C ASN A 182 -6.55 13.98 -7.66
N ASN A 183 -6.74 14.54 -6.45
CA ASN A 183 -6.12 14.07 -5.23
C ASN A 183 -7.20 13.64 -4.25
N VAL A 184 -7.31 12.34 -4.01
CA VAL A 184 -8.30 11.76 -3.10
C VAL A 184 -7.62 11.34 -1.82
N PHE A 185 -8.25 11.67 -0.72
CA PHE A 185 -7.86 11.28 0.62
C PHE A 185 -9.00 10.49 1.27
N THR A 186 -8.72 9.24 1.63
CA THR A 186 -9.66 8.36 2.31
C THR A 186 -9.05 7.89 3.62
N ALA A 187 -9.80 7.99 4.70
CA ALA A 187 -9.41 7.45 5.99
C ALA A 187 -10.57 6.67 6.63
N GLY A 188 -10.24 5.67 7.43
CA GLY A 188 -11.24 4.89 8.10
C GLY A 188 -10.68 3.79 8.98
N TYR A 189 -11.55 2.87 9.32
CA TYR A 189 -11.18 1.67 10.06
C TYR A 189 -11.95 0.44 9.58
N VAL A 190 -11.27 -0.70 9.65
CA VAL A 190 -11.89 -2.01 9.49
C VAL A 190 -12.55 -2.37 10.80
N ASN A 191 -13.88 -2.57 10.78
CA ASN A 191 -14.72 -2.73 11.97
C ASN A 191 -14.66 -4.16 12.51
N THR A 192 -13.48 -4.59 12.94
CA THR A 192 -13.26 -5.89 13.56
C THR A 192 -12.06 -5.85 14.50
N THR A 193 -12.12 -6.63 15.58
CA THR A 193 -10.97 -6.90 16.44
C THR A 193 -10.16 -8.12 15.98
N SER A 194 -10.67 -8.94 15.05
CA SER A 194 -9.88 -10.02 14.44
C SER A 194 -8.73 -9.47 13.60
N ALA A 195 -7.61 -10.19 13.53
CA ALA A 195 -6.49 -9.79 12.69
C ALA A 195 -6.91 -9.69 11.21
N VAL A 196 -6.56 -8.58 10.54
CA VAL A 196 -6.65 -8.46 9.09
C VAL A 196 -5.43 -9.17 8.51
N ASN A 197 -5.65 -10.19 7.71
CA ASN A 197 -4.61 -11.03 7.12
C ASN A 197 -4.50 -10.90 5.61
N SER A 198 -5.33 -10.07 4.98
CA SER A 198 -5.26 -9.85 3.54
C SER A 198 -5.74 -8.45 3.14
N VAL A 199 -5.05 -7.86 2.16
CA VAL A 199 -5.40 -6.60 1.50
C VAL A 199 -5.55 -6.89 0.02
N ARG A 200 -6.68 -6.49 -0.57
CA ARG A 200 -6.96 -6.59 -2.01
C ARG A 200 -6.99 -5.20 -2.62
N PHE A 201 -6.29 -5.04 -3.74
CA PHE A 201 -6.42 -3.90 -4.64
C PHE A 201 -7.11 -4.35 -5.91
N LEU A 202 -8.11 -3.58 -6.38
CA LEU A 202 -8.94 -3.98 -7.50
C LEU A 202 -9.51 -2.79 -8.27
N THR A 203 -9.94 -3.04 -9.49
CA THR A 203 -10.75 -2.12 -10.28
C THR A 203 -12.24 -2.45 -10.14
N SER A 204 -13.10 -1.45 -10.27
CA SER A 204 -14.56 -1.66 -10.30
C SER A 204 -15.01 -2.47 -11.53
N THR A 205 -14.26 -2.40 -12.62
CA THR A 205 -14.46 -3.20 -13.84
C THR A 205 -13.18 -3.34 -14.64
N GLY A 206 -13.06 -4.39 -15.43
CA GLY A 206 -11.90 -4.64 -16.29
C GLY A 206 -10.65 -5.06 -15.55
N ASN A 207 -9.51 -4.79 -16.15
CA ASN A 207 -8.19 -5.17 -15.65
C ASN A 207 -7.32 -3.93 -15.46
N PHE A 208 -6.21 -4.09 -14.76
CA PHE A 208 -5.20 -3.05 -14.59
C PHE A 208 -3.77 -3.60 -14.69
N ASP A 209 -2.86 -2.69 -14.99
CA ASP A 209 -1.42 -2.85 -14.95
C ASP A 209 -0.81 -1.95 -13.88
N GLY A 210 0.41 -2.22 -13.46
CA GLY A 210 1.16 -1.37 -12.53
C GLY A 210 1.99 -2.13 -11.53
N THR A 211 2.56 -1.41 -10.58
CA THR A 211 3.39 -2.01 -9.53
C THR A 211 2.86 -1.67 -8.15
N ILE A 212 2.70 -2.69 -7.32
CA ILE A 212 2.33 -2.54 -5.91
C ILE A 212 3.50 -3.01 -5.06
N LYS A 213 4.00 -2.13 -4.18
CA LYS A 213 5.06 -2.45 -3.22
C LYS A 213 4.50 -2.40 -1.81
N MET A 214 4.79 -3.45 -1.04
CA MET A 214 4.41 -3.56 0.38
C MET A 214 5.64 -3.41 1.25
N TYR A 215 5.56 -2.54 2.23
CA TYR A 215 6.62 -2.29 3.20
C TYR A 215 6.09 -2.48 4.63
N GLY A 216 6.97 -2.98 5.51
CA GLY A 216 6.80 -2.91 6.95
C GLY A 216 7.59 -1.72 7.53
N ILE A 217 6.98 -0.98 8.44
CA ILE A 217 7.62 0.12 9.15
C ILE A 217 7.93 -0.38 10.57
N THR A 218 9.20 -0.31 10.95
CA THR A 218 9.69 -0.80 12.25
C THR A 218 9.08 0.03 13.39
N LYS A 219 8.86 -0.65 14.52
CA LYS A 219 8.45 -0.06 15.80
C LYS A 219 9.45 0.99 16.28
#